data_c9fc6e88d060057ae5b1bdbaf343ce7f
#
_entry.id   c9fc6e88d060057ae5b1bdbaf343ce7f
#
_cell.length_a   1.000
_cell.length_b   1.000
_cell.length_c   1.000
_cell.angle_alpha   90.00
_cell.angle_beta   90.00
_cell.angle_gamma   90.00
#
_symmetry.space_group_name_H-M   'P 1'
#
loop_
_entity.id
_entity.type
_entity.pdbx_description
1 polymer ?
#
loop_
_entity_poly.entity_id
_entity_poly.type
_entity_poly.pdbx_seq_one_letter_code
_entity_poly.pdbx_strand_id
1 'polypeptide(L)'
;MTKGPLHKEGHVLIVPVTHSSQGALSDPIMASEIDELKRKLRQHASDVWDLDLFVFERAIQTKGGYRTHVQCVPVPRHVGTKLEAAMVGMATAGGFSLRELNSDIGLTGMTEDGYFYAEVPSKTEPKRFLYKAGDGGTVPLQFGREVLASVLDLPDLAHWKACVLTEVDETSFAGKFRESFSKYDS
;
A
#
# COMPACT_ATOMS: atom_id res chain seq x y z
N MET A 1 -1.37 -2.94 -12.90
CA MET A 1 -0.09 -2.98 -12.17
C MET A 1 0.52 -1.58 -12.13
N THR A 2 1.57 -1.35 -11.35
CA THR A 2 2.30 -0.06 -11.34
C THR A 2 3.44 -0.06 -12.37
N LYS A 3 3.77 1.12 -12.93
CA LYS A 3 4.88 1.26 -13.89
C LYS A 3 6.26 0.97 -13.30
N GLY A 4 6.44 1.22 -12.00
CA GLY A 4 7.69 0.96 -11.29
C GLY A 4 7.44 0.03 -10.09
N PRO A 5 7.34 -1.28 -10.29
CA PRO A 5 6.98 -2.22 -9.24
C PRO A 5 8.15 -2.49 -8.28
N LEU A 6 7.82 -2.66 -7.00
CA LEU A 6 8.72 -3.24 -5.99
C LEU A 6 8.74 -4.79 -6.07
N HIS A 7 7.65 -5.39 -6.54
CA HIS A 7 7.55 -6.80 -6.90
C HIS A 7 7.02 -6.89 -8.34
N LYS A 8 7.83 -7.43 -9.25
CA LYS A 8 7.58 -7.31 -10.71
C LYS A 8 6.22 -7.83 -11.16
N GLU A 9 5.76 -8.95 -10.62
CA GLU A 9 4.52 -9.61 -11.05
C GLU A 9 3.32 -9.32 -10.14
N GLY A 10 3.50 -8.69 -8.97
CA GLY A 10 2.43 -8.60 -7.97
C GLY A 10 2.24 -7.23 -7.33
N HIS A 11 3.07 -6.22 -7.63
CA HIS A 11 2.80 -4.88 -7.14
C HIS A 11 1.66 -4.25 -7.94
N VAL A 12 0.48 -4.22 -7.34
CA VAL A 12 -0.74 -3.68 -7.96
C VAL A 12 -1.19 -2.40 -7.29
N LEU A 13 -1.94 -1.59 -8.04
CA LEU A 13 -2.63 -0.41 -7.55
C LEU A 13 -4.13 -0.66 -7.63
N ILE A 14 -4.85 -0.44 -6.53
CA ILE A 14 -6.31 -0.33 -6.54
C ILE A 14 -6.61 1.15 -6.72
N VAL A 15 -7.21 1.49 -7.86
CA VAL A 15 -7.52 2.87 -8.24
C VAL A 15 -9.04 3.00 -8.30
N PRO A 16 -9.67 3.84 -7.46
CA PRO A 16 -11.08 4.10 -7.55
C PRO A 16 -11.47 4.70 -8.91
N VAL A 17 -12.59 4.25 -9.46
CA VAL A 17 -13.17 4.83 -10.69
C VAL A 17 -13.77 6.21 -10.41
N THR A 18 -14.38 6.35 -9.24
CA THR A 18 -14.94 7.63 -8.78
C THR A 18 -13.88 8.43 -8.04
N HIS A 19 -13.70 9.69 -8.39
CA HIS A 19 -12.76 10.56 -7.68
C HIS A 19 -13.28 10.86 -6.27
N SER A 20 -12.50 10.44 -5.26
CA SER A 20 -12.69 10.86 -3.87
C SER A 20 -11.80 12.06 -3.56
N SER A 21 -12.34 13.07 -2.87
CA SER A 21 -11.58 14.21 -2.37
C SER A 21 -10.82 13.93 -1.09
N GLN A 22 -11.01 12.76 -0.48
CA GLN A 22 -10.51 12.44 0.87
C GLN A 22 -9.67 11.14 0.95
N GLY A 23 -9.48 10.44 -0.16
CA GLY A 23 -8.81 9.14 -0.18
C GLY A 23 -9.76 7.96 -0.41
N ALA A 24 -9.22 6.85 -0.89
CA ALA A 24 -10.01 5.68 -1.27
C ALA A 24 -10.60 4.95 -0.06
N LEU A 25 -9.90 4.95 1.06
CA LEU A 25 -10.32 4.24 2.27
C LEU A 25 -11.20 5.08 3.21
N SER A 26 -11.47 6.35 2.89
CA SER A 26 -12.34 7.22 3.70
C SER A 26 -13.83 7.06 3.39
N ASP A 27 -14.19 6.60 2.20
CA ASP A 27 -15.56 6.30 1.80
C ASP A 27 -15.93 4.87 2.21
N PRO A 28 -17.02 4.64 3.00
CA PRO A 28 -17.36 3.32 3.52
C PRO A 28 -17.66 2.27 2.44
N ILE A 29 -18.32 2.67 1.35
CA ILE A 29 -18.67 1.77 0.25
C ILE A 29 -17.39 1.34 -0.47
N MET A 30 -16.57 2.32 -0.82
CA MET A 30 -15.29 2.14 -1.50
C MET A 30 -14.31 1.32 -0.63
N ALA A 31 -14.25 1.61 0.67
CA ALA A 31 -13.42 0.88 1.62
C ALA A 31 -13.82 -0.61 1.70
N SER A 32 -15.13 -0.91 1.68
CA SER A 32 -15.61 -2.30 1.70
C SER A 32 -15.20 -3.06 0.42
N GLU A 33 -15.32 -2.44 -0.75
CA GLU A 33 -14.87 -3.05 -2.02
C GLU A 33 -13.36 -3.27 -2.04
N ILE A 34 -12.60 -2.28 -1.53
CA ILE A 34 -11.14 -2.38 -1.42
C ILE A 34 -10.73 -3.47 -0.43
N ASP A 35 -11.44 -3.63 0.68
CA ASP A 35 -11.17 -4.70 1.66
C ASP A 35 -11.37 -6.09 1.05
N GLU A 36 -12.41 -6.26 0.24
CA GLU A 36 -12.62 -7.52 -0.49
C GLU A 36 -11.50 -7.77 -1.51
N LEU A 37 -11.09 -6.76 -2.27
CA LEU A 37 -9.96 -6.89 -3.20
C LEU A 37 -8.64 -7.19 -2.47
N LYS A 38 -8.36 -6.54 -1.33
CA LYS A 38 -7.19 -6.84 -0.50
C LYS A 38 -7.20 -8.28 0.00
N ARG A 39 -8.37 -8.79 0.43
CA ARG A 39 -8.52 -10.19 0.85
C ARG A 39 -8.16 -11.15 -0.29
N LYS A 40 -8.69 -10.93 -1.49
CA LYS A 40 -8.38 -11.73 -2.69
C LYS A 40 -6.89 -11.64 -3.06
N LEU A 41 -6.30 -10.45 -2.99
CA LEU A 41 -4.87 -10.24 -3.26
C LEU A 41 -3.96 -10.93 -2.23
N ARG A 42 -4.34 -10.96 -0.94
CA ARG A 42 -3.61 -11.72 0.08
C ARG A 42 -3.64 -13.21 -0.21
N GLN A 43 -4.82 -13.74 -0.54
CA GLN A 43 -4.97 -15.14 -0.90
C GLN A 43 -4.12 -15.49 -2.12
N HIS A 44 -4.17 -14.66 -3.17
CA HIS A 44 -3.36 -14.83 -4.38
C HIS A 44 -1.84 -14.80 -4.06
N ALA A 45 -1.37 -13.81 -3.30
CA ALA A 45 0.04 -13.70 -2.95
C ALA A 45 0.54 -14.92 -2.15
N SER A 46 -0.29 -15.40 -1.21
CA SER A 46 0.00 -16.60 -0.43
C SER A 46 0.06 -17.86 -1.29
N ASP A 47 -0.93 -18.07 -2.16
CA ASP A 47 -1.07 -19.32 -2.95
C ASP A 47 -0.05 -19.42 -4.08
N VAL A 48 0.26 -18.29 -4.74
CA VAL A 48 1.09 -18.27 -5.96
C VAL A 48 2.57 -18.08 -5.64
N TRP A 49 2.89 -17.26 -4.63
CA TRP A 49 4.29 -16.89 -4.35
C TRP A 49 4.77 -17.24 -2.95
N ASP A 50 3.91 -17.77 -2.07
CA ASP A 50 4.20 -17.97 -0.63
C ASP A 50 4.63 -16.66 0.06
N LEU A 51 3.98 -15.55 -0.30
CA LEU A 51 4.24 -14.19 0.19
C LEU A 51 3.06 -13.66 1.00
N ASP A 52 3.36 -12.72 1.90
CA ASP A 52 2.38 -11.86 2.54
C ASP A 52 2.12 -10.61 1.67
N LEU A 53 1.17 -9.75 2.08
CA LEU A 53 0.83 -8.53 1.38
C LEU A 53 1.02 -7.31 2.29
N PHE A 54 1.91 -6.40 1.91
CA PHE A 54 2.00 -5.05 2.47
C PHE A 54 1.07 -4.13 1.68
N VAL A 55 0.20 -3.40 2.40
CA VAL A 55 -0.76 -2.48 1.80
C VAL A 55 -0.53 -1.09 2.36
N PHE A 56 -0.58 -0.06 1.50
CA PHE A 56 -0.53 1.32 1.97
C PHE A 56 -1.22 2.28 1.01
N GLU A 57 -1.72 3.38 1.56
CA GLU A 57 -2.27 4.52 0.84
C GLU A 57 -1.73 5.83 1.44
N ARG A 58 -1.37 6.76 0.56
CA ARG A 58 -1.10 8.15 0.92
C ARG A 58 -2.11 9.06 0.24
N ALA A 59 -3.10 9.49 0.98
CA ALA A 59 -4.17 10.37 0.54
C ALA A 59 -3.97 11.78 1.11
N ILE A 60 -2.88 12.43 0.81
CA ILE A 60 -2.57 13.79 1.22
C ILE A 60 -2.55 14.69 -0.02
N GLN A 61 -3.26 15.82 0.05
CA GLN A 61 -3.36 16.77 -1.06
C GLN A 61 -1.99 17.25 -1.52
N THR A 62 -1.79 17.30 -2.81
CA THR A 62 -0.61 17.86 -3.46
C THR A 62 -1.02 19.01 -4.38
N LYS A 63 -0.07 19.77 -4.90
CA LYS A 63 -0.33 20.86 -5.88
C LYS A 63 -1.09 20.39 -7.13
N GLY A 64 -1.12 19.09 -7.42
CA GLY A 64 -1.84 18.47 -8.54
C GLY A 64 -3.20 17.88 -8.17
N GLY A 65 -3.72 18.13 -6.97
CA GLY A 65 -4.96 17.56 -6.43
C GLY A 65 -4.74 16.20 -5.73
N TYR A 66 -5.85 15.55 -5.37
CA TYR A 66 -5.84 14.20 -4.81
C TYR A 66 -5.67 13.16 -5.92
N ARG A 67 -4.65 12.35 -5.81
CA ARG A 67 -4.48 11.13 -6.62
C ARG A 67 -4.39 9.97 -5.65
N THR A 68 -5.53 9.42 -5.30
CA THR A 68 -5.63 8.35 -4.34
C THR A 68 -5.56 6.99 -5.02
N HIS A 69 -4.73 6.13 -4.50
CA HIS A 69 -4.65 4.73 -4.88
C HIS A 69 -4.07 3.93 -3.74
N VAL A 70 -4.62 2.75 -3.52
CA VAL A 70 -4.07 1.81 -2.55
C VAL A 70 -3.01 0.96 -3.25
N GLN A 71 -1.81 0.95 -2.70
CA GLN A 71 -0.71 0.11 -3.17
C GLN A 71 -0.71 -1.21 -2.43
N CYS A 72 -0.65 -2.31 -3.16
CA CYS A 72 -0.60 -3.67 -2.63
C CYS A 72 0.67 -4.35 -3.15
N VAL A 73 1.58 -4.70 -2.24
CA VAL A 73 2.90 -5.24 -2.59
C VAL A 73 3.13 -6.57 -1.91
N PRO A 74 3.32 -7.67 -2.65
CA PRO A 74 3.75 -8.94 -2.08
C PRO A 74 5.14 -8.81 -1.43
N VAL A 75 5.28 -9.35 -0.23
CA VAL A 75 6.50 -9.28 0.59
C VAL A 75 6.80 -10.63 1.24
N PRO A 76 8.08 -10.97 1.48
CA PRO A 76 8.42 -12.20 2.19
C PRO A 76 7.76 -12.28 3.57
N ARG A 77 7.25 -13.46 3.96
CA ARG A 77 6.49 -13.69 5.21
C ARG A 77 7.23 -13.25 6.47
N HIS A 78 8.54 -13.26 6.47
CA HIS A 78 9.35 -12.93 7.64
C HIS A 78 9.63 -11.44 7.83
N VAL A 79 9.22 -10.57 6.90
CA VAL A 79 9.58 -9.14 6.96
C VAL A 79 8.64 -8.28 7.79
N GLY A 80 7.46 -8.78 8.17
CA GLY A 80 6.43 -7.98 8.86
C GLY A 80 6.96 -7.21 10.07
N THR A 81 7.65 -7.87 11.00
CA THR A 81 8.21 -7.21 12.19
C THR A 81 9.27 -6.16 11.84
N LYS A 82 10.13 -6.44 10.84
CA LYS A 82 11.14 -5.48 10.37
C LYS A 82 10.47 -4.29 9.68
N LEU A 83 9.42 -4.55 8.90
CA LEU A 83 8.65 -3.54 8.19
C LEU A 83 7.94 -2.59 9.17
N GLU A 84 7.33 -3.12 10.23
CA GLU A 84 6.74 -2.34 11.31
C GLU A 84 7.78 -1.44 11.99
N ALA A 85 8.90 -2.01 12.43
CA ALA A 85 9.95 -1.26 13.11
C ALA A 85 10.57 -0.17 12.22
N ALA A 86 10.84 -0.47 10.96
CA ALA A 86 11.36 0.49 9.99
C ALA A 86 10.36 1.62 9.73
N MET A 87 9.08 1.29 9.54
CA MET A 87 8.03 2.27 9.28
C MET A 87 7.86 3.25 10.46
N VAL A 88 7.79 2.75 11.67
CA VAL A 88 7.66 3.57 12.89
C VAL A 88 8.94 4.40 13.11
N GLY A 89 10.11 3.81 12.95
CA GLY A 89 11.39 4.49 13.10
C GLY A 89 11.58 5.62 12.08
N MET A 90 11.29 5.37 10.81
CA MET A 90 11.39 6.38 9.76
C MET A 90 10.34 7.49 9.91
N ALA A 91 9.12 7.19 10.39
CA ALA A 91 8.12 8.19 10.70
C ALA A 91 8.60 9.12 11.82
N THR A 92 9.11 8.55 12.91
CA THR A 92 9.67 9.31 14.05
C THR A 92 10.85 10.19 13.61
N ALA A 93 11.76 9.65 12.81
CA ALA A 93 12.88 10.41 12.26
C ALA A 93 12.42 11.55 11.32
N GLY A 94 11.31 11.36 10.61
CA GLY A 94 10.66 12.36 9.76
C GLY A 94 9.80 13.38 10.51
N GLY A 95 9.72 13.29 11.84
CA GLY A 95 9.00 14.24 12.67
C GLY A 95 7.48 14.04 12.68
N PHE A 96 6.98 12.84 12.36
CA PHE A 96 5.56 12.50 12.45
C PHE A 96 5.36 11.15 13.13
N SER A 97 4.14 10.88 13.60
CA SER A 97 3.81 9.67 14.33
C SER A 97 2.74 8.84 13.62
N LEU A 98 2.91 7.54 13.64
CA LEU A 98 1.93 6.56 13.19
C LEU A 98 1.20 5.98 14.41
N ARG A 99 -0.13 6.02 14.35
CA ARG A 99 -0.97 5.41 15.38
C ARG A 99 -1.39 4.03 14.93
N GLU A 100 -1.14 3.00 15.74
CA GLU A 100 -1.71 1.67 15.53
C GLU A 100 -3.23 1.71 15.77
N LEU A 101 -4.00 1.13 14.86
CA LEU A 101 -5.46 1.02 14.95
C LEU A 101 -5.86 -0.38 15.37
N ASN A 102 -6.84 -0.48 16.26
CA ASN A 102 -7.52 -1.75 16.53
C ASN A 102 -8.27 -2.21 15.27
N SER A 103 -8.42 -3.52 15.10
CA SER A 103 -9.06 -4.14 13.94
C SER A 103 -10.46 -3.61 13.62
N ASP A 104 -11.20 -3.19 14.65
CA ASP A 104 -12.62 -2.83 14.56
C ASP A 104 -12.86 -1.35 14.22
N ILE A 105 -11.80 -0.54 14.12
CA ILE A 105 -11.92 0.89 13.84
C ILE A 105 -11.89 1.13 12.34
N GLY A 106 -13.01 1.60 11.79
CA GLY A 106 -13.09 2.09 10.42
C GLY A 106 -12.33 3.41 10.23
N LEU A 107 -11.96 3.73 9.00
CA LEU A 107 -11.28 4.99 8.65
C LEU A 107 -12.27 6.14 8.36
N THR A 108 -13.56 5.84 8.31
CA THR A 108 -14.62 6.81 8.02
C THR A 108 -14.59 7.98 9.01
N GLY A 109 -14.61 9.21 8.47
CA GLY A 109 -14.60 10.43 9.29
C GLY A 109 -13.26 10.76 9.96
N MET A 110 -12.22 9.95 9.77
CA MET A 110 -10.91 10.17 10.38
C MET A 110 -9.93 10.95 9.50
N THR A 111 -10.34 11.38 8.31
CA THR A 111 -9.39 11.65 7.21
C THR A 111 -9.72 12.90 6.40
N GLU A 112 -10.43 13.88 6.97
CA GLU A 112 -10.87 15.09 6.24
C GLU A 112 -9.69 15.89 5.63
N ASP A 113 -8.54 15.94 6.32
CA ASP A 113 -7.36 16.69 5.89
C ASP A 113 -6.31 15.85 5.15
N GLY A 114 -6.62 14.59 4.90
CA GLY A 114 -5.71 13.63 4.30
C GLY A 114 -4.99 12.75 5.33
N TYR A 115 -4.40 11.66 4.84
CA TYR A 115 -3.81 10.63 5.70
C TYR A 115 -2.73 9.82 4.99
N PHE A 116 -1.95 9.11 5.78
CA PHE A 116 -1.22 7.92 5.36
C PHE A 116 -1.77 6.72 6.16
N TYR A 117 -2.05 5.64 5.46
CA TYR A 117 -2.52 4.39 6.03
C TYR A 117 -1.64 3.24 5.57
N ALA A 118 -1.38 2.27 6.45
CA ALA A 118 -0.67 1.05 6.09
C ALA A 118 -1.20 -0.18 6.84
N GLU A 119 -1.15 -1.33 6.17
CA GLU A 119 -1.40 -2.66 6.74
C GLU A 119 -0.13 -3.49 6.63
N VAL A 120 0.49 -3.75 7.77
CA VAL A 120 1.73 -4.50 7.89
C VAL A 120 1.41 -5.96 8.18
N PRO A 121 1.96 -6.92 7.41
CA PRO A 121 1.74 -8.34 7.68
C PRO A 121 2.14 -8.75 9.09
N SER A 122 1.33 -9.59 9.71
CA SER A 122 1.62 -10.23 10.99
C SER A 122 1.20 -11.69 10.98
N LYS A 123 1.50 -12.43 12.06
CA LYS A 123 1.20 -13.88 12.16
C LYS A 123 -0.30 -14.21 12.17
N THR A 124 -1.12 -13.27 12.59
CA THR A 124 -2.59 -13.44 12.67
C THR A 124 -3.26 -12.51 11.68
N GLU A 125 -3.62 -11.30 12.13
CA GLU A 125 -4.23 -10.27 11.32
C GLU A 125 -3.23 -9.15 11.04
N PRO A 126 -3.27 -8.49 9.87
CA PRO A 126 -2.38 -7.38 9.57
C PRO A 126 -2.54 -6.27 10.60
N LYS A 127 -1.42 -5.74 11.09
CA LYS A 127 -1.41 -4.55 11.92
C LYS A 127 -1.68 -3.32 11.07
N ARG A 128 -2.53 -2.43 11.57
CA ARG A 128 -3.01 -1.25 10.86
C ARG A 128 -2.43 0.01 11.48
N PHE A 129 -1.87 0.88 10.66
CA PHE A 129 -1.26 2.14 11.09
C PHE A 129 -1.86 3.32 10.35
N LEU A 130 -2.08 4.42 11.07
CA LEU A 130 -2.65 5.65 10.56
C LEU A 130 -1.84 6.86 11.01
N TYR A 131 -1.55 7.75 10.05
CA TYR A 131 -1.19 9.15 10.29
C TYR A 131 -2.29 10.03 9.71
N LYS A 132 -2.67 11.09 10.42
CA LYS A 132 -3.57 12.14 9.90
C LYS A 132 -2.76 13.38 9.56
N ALA A 133 -3.06 14.02 8.44
CA ALA A 133 -2.50 15.32 8.14
C ALA A 133 -2.93 16.32 9.21
N GLY A 134 -1.95 17.06 9.75
CA GLY A 134 -2.17 17.93 10.91
C GLY A 134 -1.64 17.40 12.25
N ASP A 135 -1.39 16.11 12.38
CA ASP A 135 -0.81 15.50 13.60
C ASP A 135 0.70 15.79 13.78
N GLY A 136 1.22 16.78 13.06
CA GLY A 136 2.65 17.16 13.06
C GLY A 136 3.44 16.49 11.95
N GLY A 137 4.47 17.19 11.46
CA GLY A 137 5.32 16.70 10.37
C GLY A 137 4.61 16.58 9.02
N THR A 138 5.26 15.94 8.08
CA THR A 138 4.70 15.69 6.73
C THR A 138 5.18 14.32 6.25
N VAL A 139 4.24 13.48 5.83
CA VAL A 139 4.57 12.18 5.24
C VAL A 139 5.14 12.36 3.83
N PRO A 140 6.37 11.91 3.55
CA PRO A 140 6.96 11.95 2.21
C PRO A 140 6.08 11.26 1.15
N LEU A 141 6.17 11.71 -0.10
CA LEU A 141 5.36 11.17 -1.20
C LEU A 141 5.60 9.67 -1.41
N GLN A 142 6.84 9.22 -1.23
CA GLN A 142 7.24 7.83 -1.45
C GLN A 142 7.38 7.02 -0.16
N PHE A 143 6.92 7.54 0.99
CA PHE A 143 7.18 6.97 2.31
C PHE A 143 6.96 5.45 2.39
N GLY A 144 5.81 4.94 1.97
CA GLY A 144 5.54 3.49 2.01
C GLY A 144 6.51 2.67 1.14
N ARG A 145 6.95 3.24 0.01
CA ARG A 145 7.94 2.62 -0.87
C ARG A 145 9.34 2.67 -0.27
N GLU A 146 9.73 3.79 0.32
CA GLU A 146 11.02 4.00 0.98
C GLU A 146 11.20 3.03 2.14
N VAL A 147 10.17 2.88 2.98
CA VAL A 147 10.14 1.92 4.08
C VAL A 147 10.36 0.50 3.55
N LEU A 148 9.57 0.08 2.56
CA LEU A 148 9.68 -1.28 2.02
C LEU A 148 11.02 -1.52 1.32
N ALA A 149 11.50 -0.57 0.52
CA ALA A 149 12.79 -0.67 -0.16
C ALA A 149 13.96 -0.78 0.84
N SER A 150 13.89 -0.05 1.95
CA SER A 150 14.87 -0.15 3.04
C SER A 150 14.88 -1.53 3.69
N VAL A 151 13.70 -2.11 3.96
CA VAL A 151 13.59 -3.45 4.61
C VAL A 151 14.05 -4.57 3.69
N LEU A 152 13.82 -4.42 2.38
CA LEU A 152 14.23 -5.42 1.38
C LEU A 152 15.66 -5.22 0.88
N ASP A 153 16.39 -4.21 1.39
CA ASP A 153 17.74 -3.84 0.92
C ASP A 153 17.78 -3.54 -0.60
N LEU A 154 16.76 -2.80 -1.06
CA LEU A 154 16.57 -2.39 -2.45
C LEU A 154 16.41 -0.87 -2.57
N PRO A 155 17.39 -0.05 -2.12
CA PRO A 155 17.25 1.40 -2.04
C PRO A 155 16.96 2.06 -3.39
N ASP A 156 17.48 1.51 -4.48
CA ASP A 156 17.24 1.99 -5.85
C ASP A 156 15.76 1.90 -6.26
N LEU A 157 14.98 1.00 -5.66
CA LEU A 157 13.56 0.83 -5.96
C LEU A 157 12.63 1.74 -5.14
N ALA A 158 13.17 2.50 -4.18
CA ALA A 158 12.39 3.44 -3.38
C ALA A 158 11.65 4.45 -4.25
N HIS A 159 12.32 4.97 -5.28
CA HIS A 159 11.73 5.91 -6.21
C HIS A 159 11.20 5.18 -7.46
N TRP A 160 9.88 5.25 -7.70
CA TRP A 160 9.24 4.50 -8.78
C TRP A 160 9.81 4.75 -10.18
N LYS A 161 10.37 5.95 -10.45
CA LYS A 161 10.99 6.30 -11.73
C LYS A 161 12.29 5.52 -11.99
N ALA A 162 12.96 5.07 -10.94
CA ALA A 162 14.22 4.31 -11.07
C ALA A 162 13.97 2.85 -11.49
N CYS A 163 12.73 2.36 -11.35
CA CYS A 163 12.36 0.97 -11.63
C CYS A 163 11.21 0.85 -12.67
N VAL A 164 11.08 1.85 -13.56
CA VAL A 164 10.06 1.81 -14.62
C VAL A 164 10.36 0.65 -15.58
N LEU A 165 9.33 -0.18 -15.78
CA LEU A 165 9.37 -1.30 -16.72
C LEU A 165 9.28 -0.81 -18.16
N THR A 166 9.79 -1.59 -19.08
CA THR A 166 9.50 -1.42 -20.50
C THR A 166 8.01 -1.75 -20.76
N GLU A 167 7.43 -1.21 -21.83
CA GLU A 167 6.04 -1.51 -22.21
C GLU A 167 5.81 -3.01 -22.44
N VAL A 168 6.81 -3.70 -22.98
CA VAL A 168 6.77 -5.16 -23.22
C VAL A 168 6.71 -5.91 -21.88
N ASP A 169 7.58 -5.55 -20.93
CA ASP A 169 7.60 -6.18 -19.60
C ASP A 169 6.32 -5.88 -18.83
N GLU A 170 5.85 -4.62 -18.85
CA GLU A 170 4.61 -4.22 -18.17
C GLU A 170 3.42 -5.03 -18.69
N THR A 171 3.30 -5.17 -20.01
CA THR A 171 2.24 -5.96 -20.65
C THR A 171 2.34 -7.44 -20.30
N SER A 172 3.56 -8.00 -20.34
CA SER A 172 3.81 -9.40 -19.99
C SER A 172 3.43 -9.70 -18.54
N PHE A 173 3.90 -8.88 -17.59
CA PHE A 173 3.59 -9.07 -16.16
C PHE A 173 2.11 -8.85 -15.85
N ALA A 174 1.48 -7.87 -16.49
CA ALA A 174 0.04 -7.65 -16.35
C ALA A 174 -0.78 -8.84 -16.89
N GLY A 175 -0.35 -9.45 -17.99
CA GLY A 175 -0.96 -10.66 -18.54
C GLY A 175 -0.89 -11.84 -17.58
N LYS A 176 0.31 -12.14 -17.07
CA LYS A 176 0.54 -13.20 -16.08
C LYS A 176 -0.26 -12.98 -14.79
N PHE A 177 -0.28 -11.75 -14.30
CA PHE A 177 -1.07 -11.41 -13.11
C PHE A 177 -2.56 -11.66 -13.36
N ARG A 178 -3.11 -11.18 -14.49
CA ARG A 178 -4.52 -11.39 -14.83
C ARG A 178 -4.88 -12.87 -14.92
N GLU A 179 -4.05 -13.67 -15.57
CA GLU A 179 -4.24 -15.11 -15.67
C GLU A 179 -4.26 -15.79 -14.30
N SER A 180 -3.25 -15.51 -13.46
CA SER A 180 -3.13 -16.13 -12.13
C SER A 180 -4.19 -15.63 -11.14
N PHE A 181 -4.63 -14.37 -11.27
CA PHE A 181 -5.63 -13.76 -10.38
C PHE A 181 -7.07 -14.11 -10.75
N SER A 182 -7.35 -14.54 -11.99
CA SER A 182 -8.72 -14.77 -12.49
C SER A 182 -9.55 -15.71 -11.63
N LYS A 183 -8.95 -16.72 -11.01
CA LYS A 183 -9.65 -17.66 -10.11
C LYS A 183 -10.12 -17.05 -8.78
N TYR A 184 -9.64 -15.85 -8.42
CA TYR A 184 -10.04 -15.15 -7.20
C TYR A 184 -11.07 -14.04 -7.47
N ASP A 185 -11.33 -13.73 -8.75
CA ASP A 185 -12.18 -12.61 -9.17
C ASP A 185 -13.65 -13.02 -9.37
N SER A 186 -13.99 -14.24 -8.98
CA SER A 186 -15.35 -14.80 -9.02
C SER A 186 -16.13 -14.52 -7.74
#